data_d3deb22dfed488fe2c146f3bf751931b
#
_entry.id   d3deb22dfed488fe2c146f3bf751931b
#
_cell.length_a   1.000
_cell.length_b   1.000
_cell.length_c   1.000
_cell.angle_alpha   90.00
_cell.angle_beta   90.00
_cell.angle_gamma   90.00
#
_symmetry.space_group_name_H-M   'P 1'
#
loop_
_entity.id
_entity.type
_entity.pdbx_description
1 polymer ?
#
loop_
_entity_poly.entity_id
_entity_poly.type
_entity_poly.pdbx_seq_one_letter_code
_entity_poly.pdbx_strand_id
1 'polypeptide(L)'
;KGTGILHHNFHGYEPYKGELTHRTRGAIVALEDGAAVAYAMWKLSERSTFFVEPGTRVYAGMIVGENSRDQDMVVNVCKTKQLTNMRASGSDEAVRLEPPRILSLEQAIEWIGDNEYVEVTPKSIRLRKRWLDHNERNRMTKKAAQEVAVS
;
A
#
# COMPACT_ATOMS: atom_id res chain seq x y z
N LYS A 1 -1.48 -21.48 -2.30
CA LYS A 1 -0.88 -20.61 -1.30
C LYS A 1 -0.83 -21.34 0.02
N GLY A 2 0.12 -22.24 0.15
CA GLY A 2 0.36 -22.98 1.38
C GLY A 2 1.20 -22.13 2.33
N THR A 3 0.86 -22.11 3.60
CA THR A 3 1.77 -21.78 4.65
C THR A 3 2.84 -22.88 4.70
N GLY A 4 3.96 -22.64 3.99
CA GLY A 4 5.09 -23.56 4.03
C GLY A 4 5.79 -23.45 5.38
N ILE A 5 5.89 -24.55 6.12
CA ILE A 5 6.83 -24.65 7.23
C ILE A 5 8.19 -24.96 6.61
N LEU A 6 9.09 -23.97 6.66
CA LEU A 6 10.47 -24.15 6.22
C LEU A 6 11.25 -24.93 7.29
N HIS A 7 11.48 -26.22 7.04
CA HIS A 7 12.49 -26.97 7.76
C HIS A 7 13.84 -26.73 7.09
N HIS A 8 14.72 -25.99 7.77
CA HIS A 8 16.07 -25.78 7.29
C HIS A 8 16.97 -26.96 7.60
N ASN A 9 17.09 -27.87 6.65
CA ASN A 9 18.25 -28.74 6.56
C ASN A 9 19.16 -28.21 5.45
N PHE A 10 20.39 -27.83 5.80
CA PHE A 10 21.37 -27.42 4.82
C PHE A 10 21.78 -28.63 3.97
N HIS A 11 21.42 -28.61 2.68
CA HIS A 11 21.77 -29.66 1.70
C HIS A 11 22.86 -29.22 0.71
N GLY A 12 23.52 -28.11 0.95
CA GLY A 12 24.53 -27.54 0.05
C GLY A 12 24.01 -26.32 -0.72
N TYR A 13 24.87 -25.79 -1.58
CA TYR A 13 24.55 -24.64 -2.43
C TYR A 13 23.88 -25.13 -3.71
N GLU A 14 22.68 -24.65 -3.98
CA GLU A 14 22.01 -24.81 -5.26
C GLU A 14 22.20 -23.56 -6.13
N PRO A 15 22.18 -23.71 -7.48
CA PRO A 15 22.18 -22.56 -8.37
C PRO A 15 20.97 -21.67 -8.07
N TYR A 16 21.18 -20.35 -8.13
CA TYR A 16 20.11 -19.36 -8.01
C TYR A 16 19.00 -19.61 -9.05
N LYS A 17 17.79 -19.88 -8.60
CA LYS A 17 16.63 -20.24 -9.46
C LYS A 17 15.86 -19.05 -10.01
N GLY A 18 16.43 -17.86 -9.99
CA GLY A 18 15.78 -16.63 -10.44
C GLY A 18 15.12 -15.83 -9.32
N GLU A 19 14.66 -14.65 -9.67
CA GLU A 19 13.96 -13.77 -8.75
C GLU A 19 12.63 -14.40 -8.30
N LEU A 20 12.35 -14.28 -7.01
CA LEU A 20 11.03 -14.60 -6.50
C LEU A 20 10.02 -13.70 -7.22
N THR A 21 8.92 -14.29 -7.67
CA THR A 21 7.85 -13.56 -8.35
C THR A 21 7.37 -12.41 -7.49
N HIS A 22 7.76 -11.19 -7.87
CA HIS A 22 7.27 -9.99 -7.23
C HIS A 22 5.76 -9.86 -7.46
N ARG A 23 5.08 -9.18 -6.55
CA ARG A 23 3.67 -8.88 -6.72
C ARG A 23 3.44 -8.19 -8.07
N THR A 24 2.35 -8.52 -8.72
CA THR A 24 1.96 -7.95 -10.00
C THR A 24 1.12 -6.67 -9.88
N ARG A 25 0.72 -6.32 -8.65
CA ARG A 25 -0.17 -5.19 -8.38
C ARG A 25 0.56 -4.08 -7.65
N GLY A 26 0.21 -2.84 -7.97
CA GLY A 26 0.79 -1.67 -7.35
C GLY A 26 0.29 -1.42 -5.93
N ALA A 27 0.91 -0.47 -5.26
CA ALA A 27 0.52 0.01 -3.94
C ALA A 27 -0.39 1.24 -4.02
N ILE A 28 -1.32 1.35 -3.09
CA ILE A 28 -2.00 2.60 -2.79
C ILE A 28 -1.20 3.29 -1.69
N VAL A 29 -0.67 4.46 -2.00
CA VAL A 29 0.24 5.21 -1.12
C VAL A 29 -0.43 6.49 -0.65
N ALA A 30 -0.42 6.74 0.65
CA ALA A 30 -0.95 7.97 1.22
C ALA A 30 -0.09 9.18 0.80
N LEU A 31 -0.77 10.26 0.41
CA LEU A 31 -0.12 11.51 -0.04
C LEU A 31 0.35 12.35 1.14
N GLU A 32 -0.41 12.39 2.21
CA GLU A 32 -0.19 13.28 3.35
C GLU A 32 -0.51 12.60 4.69
N ASP A 33 -0.12 13.26 5.77
CA ASP A 33 -0.40 12.81 7.12
C ASP A 33 -1.84 13.14 7.51
N GLY A 34 -2.47 12.28 8.29
CA GLY A 34 -3.82 12.50 8.80
C GLY A 34 -4.52 11.22 9.19
N ALA A 35 -5.84 11.26 9.26
CA ALA A 35 -6.68 10.09 9.47
C ALA A 35 -7.40 9.70 8.18
N ALA A 36 -7.39 8.41 7.85
CA ALA A 36 -8.11 7.89 6.70
C ALA A 36 -9.62 8.11 6.85
N VAL A 37 -10.25 8.63 5.81
CA VAL A 37 -11.67 8.98 5.78
C VAL A 37 -12.44 7.98 4.93
N ALA A 38 -13.52 7.43 5.48
CA ALA A 38 -14.35 6.44 4.80
C ALA A 38 -14.79 6.90 3.40
N TYR A 39 -15.16 8.14 3.23
CA TYR A 39 -15.57 8.70 1.95
C TYR A 39 -14.47 8.69 0.89
N ALA A 40 -13.23 9.04 1.27
CA ALA A 40 -12.09 9.01 0.35
C ALA A 40 -11.73 7.57 -0.05
N MET A 41 -11.79 6.65 0.91
CA MET A 41 -11.56 5.23 0.66
C MET A 41 -12.63 4.63 -0.26
N TRP A 42 -13.89 4.97 -0.02
CA TRP A 42 -15.02 4.50 -0.84
C TRP A 42 -14.87 4.88 -2.31
N LYS A 43 -14.46 6.12 -2.60
CA LYS A 43 -14.22 6.56 -3.99
C LYS A 43 -13.16 5.74 -4.73
N LEU A 44 -12.30 5.08 -4.00
CA LEU A 44 -11.20 4.27 -4.54
C LEU A 44 -11.49 2.77 -4.48
N SER A 45 -12.59 2.36 -3.84
CA SER A 45 -12.89 0.96 -3.55
C SER A 45 -12.99 0.06 -4.80
N GLU A 46 -13.46 0.59 -5.93
CA GLU A 46 -13.56 -0.17 -7.17
C GLU A 46 -12.20 -0.63 -7.74
N ARG A 47 -11.13 0.06 -7.37
CA ARG A 47 -9.78 -0.21 -7.87
C ARG A 47 -8.74 -0.41 -6.80
N SER A 48 -9.16 -0.58 -5.56
CA SER A 48 -8.27 -0.68 -4.41
C SER A 48 -8.80 -1.66 -3.37
N THR A 49 -7.90 -2.47 -2.82
CA THR A 49 -8.17 -3.25 -1.62
C THR A 49 -7.38 -2.61 -0.48
N PHE A 50 -8.07 -2.05 0.49
CA PHE A 50 -7.41 -1.35 1.61
C PHE A 50 -6.89 -2.32 2.67
N PHE A 51 -5.80 -1.94 3.32
CA PHE A 51 -5.17 -2.65 4.43
C PHE A 51 -5.46 -2.01 5.79
N VAL A 52 -6.07 -0.83 5.78
CA VAL A 52 -6.38 -0.03 6.96
C VAL A 52 -7.86 0.28 7.04
N GLU A 53 -8.35 0.47 8.26
CA GLU A 53 -9.73 0.88 8.51
C GLU A 53 -9.89 2.41 8.43
N PRO A 54 -11.11 2.92 8.16
CA PRO A 54 -11.40 4.33 8.32
C PRO A 54 -11.07 4.80 9.75
N GLY A 55 -10.53 6.00 9.86
CA GLY A 55 -10.05 6.55 11.13
C GLY A 55 -8.62 6.20 11.50
N THR A 56 -7.99 5.29 10.79
CA THR A 56 -6.58 4.95 11.00
C THR A 56 -5.67 6.15 10.69
N ARG A 57 -4.74 6.43 11.59
CA ARG A 57 -3.68 7.44 11.34
C ARG A 57 -2.73 6.94 10.27
N VAL A 58 -2.57 7.76 9.25
CA VAL A 58 -1.68 7.51 8.12
C VAL A 58 -0.68 8.65 7.98
N TYR A 59 0.40 8.42 7.26
CA TYR A 59 1.41 9.42 6.96
C TYR A 59 1.83 9.36 5.50
N ALA A 60 2.39 10.44 4.99
CA ALA A 60 2.89 10.49 3.61
C ALA A 60 3.88 9.36 3.36
N GLY A 61 3.66 8.60 2.28
CA GLY A 61 4.48 7.44 1.94
C GLY A 61 4.06 6.12 2.59
N MET A 62 3.09 6.12 3.51
CA MET A 62 2.49 4.90 4.05
C MET A 62 1.68 4.19 2.97
N ILE A 63 1.82 2.86 2.90
CA ILE A 63 1.02 2.02 2.02
C ILE A 63 -0.27 1.64 2.75
N VAL A 64 -1.38 2.06 2.20
CA VAL A 64 -2.71 1.87 2.80
C VAL A 64 -3.57 0.84 2.08
N GLY A 65 -3.09 0.32 0.96
CA GLY A 65 -3.81 -0.69 0.19
C GLY A 65 -3.06 -1.18 -1.03
N GLU A 66 -3.70 -2.08 -1.75
CA GLU A 66 -3.26 -2.65 -3.02
C GLU A 66 -4.10 -2.06 -4.15
N ASN A 67 -3.44 -1.64 -5.24
CA ASN A 67 -4.09 -1.21 -6.45
C ASN A 67 -4.48 -2.43 -7.31
N SER A 68 -5.59 -2.37 -8.00
CA SER A 68 -5.97 -3.39 -8.99
C SER A 68 -5.06 -3.44 -10.21
N ARG A 69 -4.34 -2.35 -10.48
CA ARG A 69 -3.34 -2.24 -11.56
C ARG A 69 -1.93 -2.47 -11.03
N ASP A 70 -0.99 -2.68 -11.95
CA ASP A 70 0.43 -2.91 -11.68
C ASP A 70 1.18 -1.67 -11.14
N GLN A 71 0.67 -0.47 -11.39
CA GLN A 71 1.30 0.78 -11.00
C GLN A 71 0.86 1.25 -9.61
N ASP A 72 1.80 1.86 -8.89
CA ASP A 72 1.50 2.54 -7.63
C ASP A 72 0.61 3.76 -7.87
N MET A 73 -0.30 3.99 -6.95
CA MET A 73 -1.19 5.15 -6.98
C MET A 73 -1.06 5.93 -5.68
N VAL A 74 -0.67 7.21 -5.79
CA VAL A 74 -0.61 8.11 -4.64
C VAL A 74 -1.94 8.83 -4.51
N VAL A 75 -2.56 8.74 -3.34
CA VAL A 75 -3.91 9.24 -3.10
C VAL A 75 -4.00 9.99 -1.77
N ASN A 76 -4.89 10.97 -1.72
CA ASN A 76 -5.25 11.61 -0.46
C ASN A 76 -6.43 10.87 0.17
N VAL A 77 -6.13 9.96 1.11
CA VAL A 77 -7.15 9.22 1.86
C VAL A 77 -7.72 10.00 3.04
N CYS A 78 -7.16 11.16 3.34
CA CYS A 78 -7.60 12.04 4.44
C CYS A 78 -8.60 13.10 3.98
N LYS A 79 -8.90 13.17 2.69
CA LYS A 79 -9.77 14.20 2.11
C LYS A 79 -11.23 13.96 2.48
N THR A 80 -11.79 14.89 3.24
CA THR A 80 -13.21 14.89 3.57
C THR A 80 -14.07 15.30 2.38
N LYS A 81 -15.34 14.92 2.40
CA LYS A 81 -16.33 15.42 1.46
C LYS A 81 -16.48 16.93 1.66
N GLN A 82 -16.27 17.72 0.61
CA GLN A 82 -16.64 19.12 0.66
C GLN A 82 -18.17 19.22 0.77
N LEU A 83 -18.65 19.90 1.79
CA LEU A 83 -20.04 20.26 1.91
C LEU A 83 -20.37 21.25 0.79
N THR A 84 -20.96 20.76 -0.28
CA THR A 84 -21.60 21.64 -1.25
C THR A 84 -22.93 22.11 -0.64
N ASN A 85 -23.16 23.42 -0.61
CA ASN A 85 -24.33 24.10 -0.04
C ASN A 85 -25.66 23.76 -0.74
N MET A 86 -25.77 22.71 -1.47
CA MET A 86 -26.94 22.42 -2.27
C MET A 86 -27.65 21.18 -1.76
N ARG A 87 -28.79 21.38 -1.12
CA ARG A 87 -30.00 20.50 -1.08
C ARG A 87 -29.81 18.98 -1.04
N ALA A 88 -28.63 18.47 -0.82
CA ALA A 88 -28.40 17.06 -0.59
C ALA A 88 -28.56 16.71 0.91
N SER A 89 -29.51 17.33 1.54
CA SER A 89 -29.90 17.03 2.93
C SER A 89 -30.61 15.69 3.09
N GLY A 90 -30.54 14.82 2.08
CA GLY A 90 -31.29 13.58 2.09
C GLY A 90 -30.46 12.31 1.92
N SER A 91 -29.18 12.38 1.63
CA SER A 91 -28.40 11.17 1.41
C SER A 91 -26.99 11.25 1.97
N ASP A 92 -26.88 11.32 3.27
CA ASP A 92 -25.79 10.63 3.93
C ASP A 92 -26.06 9.13 3.80
N GLU A 93 -26.02 8.64 2.57
CA GLU A 93 -25.95 7.20 2.35
C GLU A 93 -24.73 6.73 3.10
N ALA A 94 -24.98 5.88 4.11
CA ALA A 94 -23.91 5.24 4.86
C ALA A 94 -22.97 4.57 3.85
N VAL A 95 -21.78 5.14 3.71
CA VAL A 95 -20.77 4.65 2.79
C VAL A 95 -20.44 3.22 3.20
N ARG A 96 -20.86 2.25 2.40
CA ARG A 96 -20.51 0.85 2.60
C ARG A 96 -19.11 0.63 2.03
N LEU A 97 -18.16 0.49 2.92
CA LEU A 97 -16.82 0.02 2.59
C LEU A 97 -16.76 -1.49 2.72
N GLU A 98 -16.07 -2.13 1.79
CA GLU A 98 -15.65 -3.50 2.00
C GLU A 98 -14.70 -3.57 3.20
N PRO A 99 -14.77 -4.65 4.01
CA PRO A 99 -13.85 -4.82 5.12
C PRO A 99 -12.39 -4.76 4.63
N PRO A 100 -11.50 -4.04 5.31
CA PRO A 100 -10.11 -3.99 4.92
C PRO A 100 -9.44 -5.35 5.09
N ARG A 101 -8.49 -5.63 4.23
CA ARG A 101 -7.62 -6.80 4.35
C ARG A 101 -6.50 -6.52 5.33
N ILE A 102 -6.69 -6.86 6.58
CA ILE A 102 -5.64 -6.72 7.60
C ILE A 102 -4.57 -7.79 7.36
N LEU A 103 -3.34 -7.34 7.10
CA LEU A 103 -2.21 -8.22 6.84
C LEU A 103 -1.56 -8.68 8.14
N SER A 104 -1.26 -9.98 8.25
CA SER A 104 -0.33 -10.48 9.26
C SER A 104 1.10 -10.05 8.91
N LEU A 105 2.04 -10.23 9.85
CA LEU A 105 3.45 -9.91 9.60
C LEU A 105 4.01 -10.71 8.40
N GLU A 106 3.72 -12.00 8.33
CA GLU A 106 4.14 -12.87 7.24
C GLU A 106 3.57 -12.42 5.90
N GLN A 107 2.28 -12.10 5.87
CA GLN A 107 1.62 -11.58 4.67
C GLN A 107 2.18 -10.23 4.24
N ALA A 108 2.50 -9.36 5.18
CA ALA A 108 3.12 -8.06 4.92
C ALA A 108 4.52 -8.23 4.31
N ILE A 109 5.34 -9.10 4.87
CA ILE A 109 6.69 -9.39 4.37
C ILE A 109 6.62 -10.01 2.96
N GLU A 110 5.69 -10.91 2.72
CA GLU A 110 5.49 -11.55 1.41
C GLU A 110 4.97 -10.55 0.36
N TRP A 111 4.22 -9.54 0.80
CA TRP A 111 3.58 -8.58 -0.10
C TRP A 111 4.49 -7.45 -0.56
N ILE A 112 5.44 -6.97 0.27
CA ILE A 112 6.30 -5.83 -0.04
C ILE A 112 7.27 -6.12 -1.19
N GLY A 113 7.59 -5.04 -1.96
CA GLY A 113 8.66 -5.04 -2.95
C GLY A 113 9.95 -4.42 -2.41
N ASP A 114 10.97 -4.35 -3.26
CA ASP A 114 12.34 -3.93 -2.90
C ASP A 114 12.47 -2.51 -2.32
N ASN A 115 11.56 -1.62 -2.71
CA ASN A 115 11.54 -0.23 -2.24
C ASN A 115 10.50 0.02 -1.15
N GLU A 116 10.18 -1.01 -0.38
CA GLU A 116 9.14 -0.97 0.63
C GLU A 116 9.62 -1.61 1.93
N TYR A 117 9.08 -1.15 3.04
CA TYR A 117 9.41 -1.65 4.37
C TYR A 117 8.15 -2.02 5.15
N VAL A 118 8.32 -2.99 6.02
CA VAL A 118 7.34 -3.31 7.06
C VAL A 118 7.78 -2.66 8.36
N GLU A 119 6.92 -1.84 8.95
CA GLU A 119 7.10 -1.28 10.28
C GLU A 119 6.30 -2.11 11.29
N VAL A 120 6.98 -2.67 12.25
CA VAL A 120 6.35 -3.43 13.34
C VAL A 120 6.35 -2.58 14.60
N THR A 121 5.17 -2.29 15.11
CA THR A 121 4.98 -1.60 16.39
C THR A 121 4.25 -2.53 17.35
N PRO A 122 4.27 -2.27 18.67
CA PRO A 122 3.54 -3.10 19.63
C PRO A 122 2.03 -3.21 19.34
N LYS A 123 1.46 -2.26 18.60
CA LYS A 123 0.02 -2.16 18.35
C LYS A 123 -0.38 -2.44 16.92
N SER A 124 0.54 -2.36 15.96
CA SER A 124 0.19 -2.45 14.54
C SER A 124 1.36 -2.83 13.65
N ILE A 125 1.02 -3.38 12.48
CA ILE A 125 1.94 -3.62 11.37
C ILE A 125 1.57 -2.62 10.28
N ARG A 126 2.57 -1.86 9.81
CA ARG A 126 2.40 -0.85 8.77
C ARG A 126 3.34 -1.14 7.62
N LEU A 127 2.89 -0.82 6.43
CA LEU A 127 3.70 -0.86 5.24
C LEU A 127 4.02 0.57 4.80
N ARG A 128 5.24 0.79 4.30
CA ARG A 128 5.62 2.11 3.80
C ARG A 128 6.61 2.02 2.63
N LYS A 129 6.65 3.08 1.84
CA LYS A 129 7.70 3.27 0.85
C LYS A 129 9.03 3.60 1.52
N ARG A 130 10.13 3.23 0.88
CA ARG A 130 11.49 3.58 1.33
C ARG A 130 11.66 5.10 1.44
N TRP A 131 11.26 5.83 0.40
CA TRP A 131 11.23 7.29 0.38
C TRP A 131 9.80 7.75 0.64
N LEU A 132 9.60 8.51 1.71
CA LEU A 132 8.26 8.92 2.14
C LEU A 132 7.71 10.07 1.30
N ASP A 133 8.57 11.00 0.86
CA ASP A 133 8.17 12.11 0.01
C ASP A 133 7.90 11.65 -1.43
N HIS A 134 6.79 12.12 -2.01
CA HIS A 134 6.38 11.75 -3.36
C HIS A 134 7.36 12.23 -4.44
N ASN A 135 7.88 13.44 -4.31
CA ASN A 135 8.80 14.00 -5.30
C ASN A 135 10.16 13.30 -5.24
N GLU A 136 10.60 12.94 -4.03
CA GLU A 136 11.82 12.15 -3.84
C GLU A 136 11.68 10.77 -4.48
N ARG A 137 10.55 10.08 -4.31
CA ARG A 137 10.28 8.81 -5.00
C ARG A 137 10.41 8.93 -6.51
N ASN A 138 9.76 9.93 -7.09
CA ASN A 138 9.80 10.17 -8.54
C ASN A 138 11.22 10.45 -9.04
N ARG A 139 12.01 11.20 -8.27
CA ARG A 139 13.42 11.47 -8.60
C ARG A 139 14.25 10.20 -8.57
N MET A 140 14.09 9.37 -7.53
CA MET A 140 14.85 8.13 -7.39
C MET A 140 14.47 7.09 -8.44
N THR A 141 13.19 6.99 -8.80
CA THR A 141 12.74 6.12 -9.89
C THR A 141 13.35 6.53 -11.24
N LYS A 142 13.35 7.83 -11.54
CA LYS A 142 13.98 8.35 -12.78
C LYS A 142 15.48 8.07 -12.81
N LYS A 143 16.16 8.25 -11.68
CA LYS A 143 17.60 7.97 -11.58
C LYS A 143 17.91 6.49 -11.83
N ALA A 144 17.18 5.59 -11.19
CA ALA A 144 17.33 4.16 -11.40
C ALA A 144 17.08 3.74 -12.87
N ALA A 145 16.05 4.30 -13.51
CA ALA A 145 15.77 4.05 -14.92
C ALA A 145 16.88 4.54 -15.85
N GLN A 146 17.54 5.66 -15.53
CA GLN A 146 18.68 6.16 -16.29
C GLN A 146 19.93 5.29 -16.12
N GLU A 147 20.19 4.79 -14.93
CA GLU A 147 21.33 3.90 -14.66
C GLU A 147 21.21 2.58 -15.43
N VAL A 148 20.00 2.02 -15.52
CA VAL A 148 19.73 0.80 -16.31
C VAL A 148 19.86 1.05 -17.81
N ALA A 149 19.52 2.24 -18.31
CA ALA A 149 19.62 2.58 -19.74
C ALA A 149 21.07 2.82 -20.21
N VAL A 150 22.02 3.03 -19.30
CA VAL A 150 23.44 3.32 -19.60
C VAL A 150 24.34 2.07 -19.45
N SER A 151 23.82 1.04 -18.80
CA SER A 151 24.49 -0.28 -18.66
C SER A 151 24.11 -1.24 -19.78
#